data_e240436400a25a84304fec5cd596e286
#
_entry.id   e240436400a25a84304fec5cd596e286
#
_cell.length_a   1.000
_cell.length_b   1.000
_cell.length_c   1.000
_cell.angle_alpha   90.00
_cell.angle_beta   90.00
_cell.angle_gamma   90.00
#
_symmetry.space_group_name_H-M   'P 1'
#
loop_
_entity.id
_entity.type
_entity.pdbx_description
1 polymer ?
#
loop_
_entity_poly.entity_id
_entity_poly.type
_entity_poly.pdbx_seq_one_letter_code
_entity_poly.pdbx_strand_id
1 'polypeptide(L)'
;MNVRVFSLITLAALGLLLPAQPARADARHDAKAQVAFGIDVAQRGLWREAIYRWEKAVEIDPAYAAAFNDLAIAYEHEGQLQKARKAYDKALELDPNNAQIRQNYELFKEINDRTNQGKTKS
;
A
#
# COMPACT_ATOMS: atom_id res chain seq x y z
N MET A 1 -17.66 16.00 -64.94
CA MET A 1 -17.62 14.79 -64.10
C MET A 1 -16.70 15.01 -62.93
N ASN A 2 -17.24 15.27 -61.78
CA ASN A 2 -16.43 15.50 -60.58
C ASN A 2 -16.26 14.17 -59.85
N VAL A 3 -15.07 13.61 -59.95
CA VAL A 3 -14.70 12.45 -59.17
C VAL A 3 -14.26 12.93 -57.80
N ARG A 4 -15.09 12.80 -56.77
CA ARG A 4 -14.70 13.03 -55.42
C ARG A 4 -13.93 11.81 -54.96
N VAL A 5 -12.62 11.94 -54.86
CA VAL A 5 -11.78 10.95 -54.21
C VAL A 5 -11.96 11.11 -52.70
N PHE A 6 -12.74 10.20 -52.07
CA PHE A 6 -12.76 10.08 -50.62
C PHE A 6 -11.46 9.39 -50.21
N SER A 7 -10.51 10.17 -49.70
CA SER A 7 -9.35 9.61 -49.01
C SER A 7 -9.80 9.05 -47.69
N LEU A 8 -9.90 7.74 -47.62
CA LEU A 8 -10.04 7.01 -46.35
C LEU A 8 -8.73 7.11 -45.59
N ILE A 9 -8.65 8.07 -44.68
CA ILE A 9 -7.58 8.10 -43.68
C ILE A 9 -7.91 6.98 -42.70
N THR A 10 -7.34 5.81 -42.91
CA THR A 10 -7.27 4.77 -41.88
C THR A 10 -6.36 5.27 -40.77
N LEU A 11 -6.99 5.76 -39.70
CA LEU A 11 -6.30 6.01 -38.45
C LEU A 11 -5.90 4.66 -37.88
N ALA A 12 -4.69 4.18 -38.20
CA ALA A 12 -4.09 3.07 -37.51
C ALA A 12 -3.88 3.53 -36.05
N ALA A 13 -4.75 3.06 -35.16
CA ALA A 13 -4.52 3.14 -33.74
C ALA A 13 -3.29 2.28 -33.43
N LEU A 14 -2.11 2.90 -33.53
CA LEU A 14 -0.90 2.32 -32.97
C LEU A 14 -1.11 2.30 -31.47
N GLY A 15 -1.55 1.15 -30.95
CA GLY A 15 -1.51 0.88 -29.54
C GLY A 15 -0.07 1.03 -29.09
N LEU A 16 0.25 2.18 -28.54
CA LEU A 16 1.49 2.39 -27.81
C LEU A 16 1.46 1.42 -26.61
N LEU A 17 2.04 0.24 -26.82
CA LEU A 17 2.56 -0.57 -25.75
C LEU A 17 3.64 0.30 -25.07
N LEU A 18 3.20 1.09 -24.10
CA LEU A 18 4.15 1.77 -23.20
C LEU A 18 4.96 0.68 -22.53
N PRO A 19 6.28 0.61 -22.76
CA PRO A 19 7.10 -0.33 -22.02
C PRO A 19 6.86 -0.09 -20.53
N ALA A 20 6.70 -1.18 -19.77
CA ALA A 20 6.66 -1.11 -18.31
C ALA A 20 7.79 -0.20 -17.86
N GLN A 21 7.45 0.93 -17.24
CA GLN A 21 8.43 1.98 -16.99
C GLN A 21 9.51 1.43 -16.04
N PRO A 22 10.79 1.39 -16.45
CA PRO A 22 11.88 0.89 -15.60
C PRO A 22 11.90 1.60 -14.24
N ALA A 23 11.53 2.89 -14.17
CA ALA A 23 11.40 3.66 -12.94
C ALA A 23 10.45 3.04 -11.90
N ARG A 24 9.35 2.38 -12.31
CA ARG A 24 8.43 1.69 -11.39
C ARG A 24 9.01 0.40 -10.83
N ALA A 25 9.74 -0.37 -11.65
CA ALA A 25 10.40 -1.59 -11.21
C ALA A 25 11.51 -1.27 -10.21
N ASP A 26 12.29 -0.21 -10.44
CA ASP A 26 13.33 0.26 -9.54
C ASP A 26 12.75 0.77 -8.22
N ALA A 27 11.68 1.58 -8.26
CA ALA A 27 11.00 2.05 -7.07
C ALA A 27 10.45 0.90 -6.22
N ARG A 28 9.83 -0.11 -6.83
CA ARG A 28 9.36 -1.30 -6.13
C ARG A 28 10.52 -2.10 -5.52
N HIS A 29 11.63 -2.22 -6.21
CA HIS A 29 12.82 -2.88 -5.69
C HIS A 29 13.36 -2.15 -4.46
N ASP A 30 13.50 -0.83 -4.54
CA ASP A 30 14.02 -0.01 -3.44
C ASP A 30 13.05 0.00 -2.25
N ALA A 31 11.75 0.06 -2.49
CA ALA A 31 10.74 -0.04 -1.45
C ALA A 31 10.80 -1.40 -0.73
N LYS A 32 10.99 -2.50 -1.45
CA LYS A 32 11.17 -3.83 -0.86
C LYS A 32 12.40 -3.91 0.03
N ALA A 33 13.49 -3.24 -0.33
CA ALA A 33 14.70 -3.19 0.50
C ALA A 33 14.41 -2.48 1.83
N GLN A 34 13.66 -1.38 1.82
CA GLN A 34 13.23 -0.69 3.03
C GLN A 34 12.28 -1.56 3.88
N VAL A 35 11.37 -2.29 3.25
CA VAL A 35 10.48 -3.23 3.96
C VAL A 35 11.28 -4.33 4.64
N ALA A 36 12.22 -4.95 3.94
CA ALA A 36 13.05 -6.02 4.50
C ALA A 36 13.87 -5.53 5.71
N PHE A 37 14.44 -4.33 5.61
CA PHE A 37 15.16 -3.72 6.73
C PHE A 37 14.22 -3.43 7.91
N GLY A 38 13.03 -2.92 7.64
CA GLY A 38 12.00 -2.67 8.66
C GLY A 38 11.61 -3.95 9.41
N ILE A 39 11.43 -5.06 8.71
CA ILE A 39 11.14 -6.37 9.32
C ILE A 39 12.27 -6.80 10.25
N ASP A 40 13.54 -6.69 9.82
CA ASP A 40 14.68 -7.05 10.64
C ASP A 40 14.74 -6.26 11.95
N VAL A 41 14.55 -4.95 11.89
CA VAL A 41 14.58 -4.12 13.11
C VAL A 41 13.34 -4.32 13.99
N ALA A 42 12.17 -4.59 13.41
CA ALA A 42 10.95 -4.91 14.15
C ALA A 42 11.09 -6.22 14.94
N GLN A 43 11.74 -7.24 14.37
CA GLN A 43 12.03 -8.50 15.04
C GLN A 43 12.95 -8.31 16.26
N ARG A 44 13.71 -7.25 16.29
CA ARG A 44 14.55 -6.85 17.43
C ARG A 44 13.84 -5.91 18.41
N GLY A 45 12.55 -5.67 18.22
CA GLY A 45 11.74 -4.78 19.06
C GLY A 45 11.94 -3.28 18.78
N LEU A 46 12.64 -2.92 17.71
CA LEU A 46 12.93 -1.54 17.33
C LEU A 46 11.80 -0.98 16.44
N TRP A 47 10.60 -0.88 17.01
CA TRP A 47 9.40 -0.51 16.26
C TRP A 47 9.43 0.87 15.64
N ARG A 48 10.04 1.86 16.30
CA ARG A 48 10.18 3.22 15.74
C ARG A 48 11.06 3.26 14.51
N GLU A 49 12.14 2.48 14.51
CA GLU A 49 13.00 2.34 13.34
C GLU A 49 12.28 1.60 12.21
N ALA A 50 11.51 0.55 12.55
CA ALA A 50 10.68 -0.15 11.57
C ALA A 50 9.67 0.79 10.90
N ILE A 51 8.96 1.61 11.69
CA ILE A 51 8.05 2.63 11.17
C ILE A 51 8.77 3.57 10.21
N TYR A 52 9.93 4.10 10.59
CA TYR A 52 10.72 4.96 9.72
C TYR A 52 11.06 4.28 8.38
N ARG A 53 11.48 3.02 8.40
CA ARG A 53 11.81 2.25 7.19
C ARG A 53 10.59 2.01 6.31
N TRP A 54 9.47 1.67 6.90
CA TRP A 54 8.24 1.42 6.15
C TRP A 54 7.56 2.71 5.66
N GLU A 55 7.69 3.82 6.38
CA GLU A 55 7.32 5.15 5.87
C GLU A 55 8.15 5.51 4.64
N LYS A 56 9.46 5.23 4.64
CA LYS A 56 10.32 5.37 3.47
C LYS A 56 9.87 4.47 2.31
N ALA A 57 9.50 3.24 2.60
CA ALA A 57 9.01 2.33 1.56
C ALA A 57 7.77 2.86 0.83
N VAL A 58 6.79 3.41 1.55
CA VAL A 58 5.58 3.97 0.94
C VAL A 58 5.78 5.33 0.29
N GLU A 59 6.80 6.08 0.68
CA GLU A 59 7.24 7.27 -0.07
C GLU A 59 7.84 6.89 -1.42
N ILE A 60 8.68 5.83 -1.45
CA ILE A 60 9.33 5.34 -2.65
C ILE A 60 8.32 4.69 -3.59
N ASP A 61 7.44 3.84 -3.07
CA ASP A 61 6.38 3.18 -3.83
C ASP A 61 5.03 3.29 -3.12
N PRO A 62 4.23 4.33 -3.42
CA PRO A 62 2.92 4.54 -2.82
C PRO A 62 1.86 3.48 -3.16
N ALA A 63 2.15 2.57 -4.08
CA ALA A 63 1.27 1.46 -4.46
C ALA A 63 1.64 0.12 -3.78
N TYR A 64 2.55 0.15 -2.80
CA TYR A 64 3.02 -1.06 -2.14
C TYR A 64 2.14 -1.43 -0.94
N ALA A 65 1.08 -2.20 -1.20
CA ALA A 65 0.10 -2.61 -0.18
C ALA A 65 0.73 -3.30 1.04
N ALA A 66 1.72 -4.17 0.85
CA ALA A 66 2.40 -4.86 1.94
C ALA A 66 3.09 -3.89 2.90
N ALA A 67 3.72 -2.83 2.39
CA ALA A 67 4.36 -1.83 3.24
C ALA A 67 3.35 -1.05 4.10
N PHE A 68 2.17 -0.75 3.57
CA PHE A 68 1.08 -0.15 4.35
C PHE A 68 0.55 -1.09 5.42
N ASN A 69 0.43 -2.40 5.13
CA ASN A 69 0.06 -3.39 6.13
C ASN A 69 1.08 -3.46 7.28
N ASP A 70 2.37 -3.46 6.96
CA ASP A 70 3.45 -3.49 7.95
C ASP A 70 3.45 -2.22 8.80
N LEU A 71 3.25 -1.05 8.19
CA LEU A 71 3.04 0.21 8.91
C LEU A 71 1.86 0.14 9.87
N ALA A 72 0.73 -0.41 9.42
CA ALA A 72 -0.45 -0.53 10.26
C ALA A 72 -0.17 -1.35 11.53
N ILE A 73 0.50 -2.49 11.38
CA ILE A 73 0.89 -3.36 12.50
C ILE A 73 1.83 -2.61 13.46
N ALA A 74 2.79 -1.86 12.94
CA ALA A 74 3.73 -1.11 13.77
C ALA A 74 3.06 0.06 14.51
N TYR A 75 2.19 0.80 13.83
CA TYR A 75 1.41 1.86 14.46
C TYR A 75 0.49 1.31 15.56
N GLU A 76 -0.12 0.15 15.33
CA GLU A 76 -0.90 -0.56 16.34
C GLU A 76 -0.05 -0.91 17.55
N HIS A 77 1.13 -1.46 17.33
CA HIS A 77 2.09 -1.81 18.38
C HIS A 77 2.51 -0.60 19.21
N GLU A 78 2.69 0.56 18.58
CA GLU A 78 3.04 1.82 19.25
C GLU A 78 1.82 2.58 19.80
N GLY A 79 0.63 2.02 19.71
CA GLY A 79 -0.61 2.63 20.22
C GLY A 79 -1.11 3.80 19.35
N GLN A 80 -0.59 3.97 18.14
CA GLN A 80 -1.02 5.01 17.21
C GLN A 80 -2.20 4.52 16.35
N LEU A 81 -3.34 4.32 17.02
CA LEU A 81 -4.47 3.56 16.47
C LEU A 81 -5.12 4.24 15.24
N GLN A 82 -5.15 5.56 15.17
CA GLN A 82 -5.70 6.26 14.00
C GLN A 82 -4.79 6.13 12.77
N LYS A 83 -3.49 6.17 12.98
CA LYS A 83 -2.52 5.91 11.90
C LYS A 83 -2.57 4.47 11.44
N ALA A 84 -2.72 3.52 12.37
CA ALA A 84 -2.90 2.11 12.04
C ALA A 84 -4.13 1.90 11.15
N ARG A 85 -5.27 2.46 11.53
CA ARG A 85 -6.52 2.38 10.75
C ARG A 85 -6.33 2.91 9.32
N LYS A 86 -5.76 4.10 9.18
CA LYS A 86 -5.50 4.70 7.87
C LYS A 86 -4.57 3.85 7.01
N ALA A 87 -3.56 3.25 7.61
CA ALA A 87 -2.62 2.38 6.90
C ALA A 87 -3.29 1.07 6.45
N TYR A 88 -4.13 0.45 7.28
CA TYR A 88 -4.95 -0.70 6.88
C TYR A 88 -5.92 -0.36 5.75
N ASP A 89 -6.62 0.77 5.85
CA ASP A 89 -7.53 1.24 4.80
C ASP A 89 -6.78 1.38 3.47
N LYS A 90 -5.59 1.97 3.50
CA LYS A 90 -4.77 2.14 2.30
C LYS A 90 -4.28 0.80 1.74
N ALA A 91 -3.86 -0.11 2.59
CA ALA A 91 -3.43 -1.45 2.17
C ALA A 91 -4.57 -2.20 1.45
N LEU A 92 -5.80 -2.14 1.98
CA LEU A 92 -6.96 -2.78 1.35
C LEU A 92 -7.47 -2.04 0.12
N GLU A 93 -7.32 -0.71 0.04
CA GLU A 93 -7.58 0.04 -1.18
C GLU A 93 -6.68 -0.43 -2.33
N LEU A 94 -5.40 -0.69 -2.03
CA LEU A 94 -4.40 -1.12 -3.01
C LEU A 94 -4.51 -2.61 -3.37
N ASP A 95 -4.90 -3.45 -2.42
CA ASP A 95 -5.00 -4.90 -2.59
C ASP A 95 -6.24 -5.45 -1.85
N PRO A 96 -7.46 -5.22 -2.40
CA PRO A 96 -8.72 -5.49 -1.69
C PRO A 96 -8.98 -6.98 -1.45
N ASN A 97 -8.36 -7.86 -2.21
CA ASN A 97 -8.55 -9.32 -2.11
C ASN A 97 -7.47 -10.01 -1.27
N ASN A 98 -6.58 -9.26 -0.65
CA ASN A 98 -5.54 -9.82 0.18
C ASN A 98 -6.11 -10.30 1.53
N ALA A 99 -6.20 -11.61 1.68
CA ALA A 99 -6.79 -12.23 2.87
C ALA A 99 -6.02 -11.91 4.15
N GLN A 100 -4.70 -11.82 4.10
CA GLN A 100 -3.85 -11.53 5.25
C GLN A 100 -4.06 -10.10 5.75
N ILE A 101 -4.06 -9.12 4.84
CA ILE A 101 -4.33 -7.72 5.20
C ILE A 101 -5.72 -7.58 5.82
N ARG A 102 -6.71 -8.22 5.22
CA ARG A 102 -8.09 -8.22 5.72
C ARG A 102 -8.17 -8.82 7.12
N GLN A 103 -7.56 -9.97 7.34
CA GLN A 103 -7.52 -10.63 8.65
C GLN A 103 -6.86 -9.76 9.71
N ASN A 104 -5.72 -9.14 9.39
CA ASN A 104 -5.02 -8.23 10.30
C ASN A 104 -5.91 -7.04 10.67
N TYR A 105 -6.59 -6.46 9.70
CA TYR A 105 -7.46 -5.32 9.95
C TYR A 105 -8.72 -5.69 10.74
N GLU A 106 -9.35 -6.83 10.47
CA GLU A 106 -10.50 -7.30 11.27
C GLU A 106 -10.10 -7.52 12.73
N LEU A 107 -8.96 -8.15 12.97
CA LEU A 107 -8.46 -8.38 14.32
C LEU A 107 -8.18 -7.05 15.04
N PHE A 108 -7.54 -6.11 14.35
CA PHE A 108 -7.31 -4.75 14.85
C PHE A 108 -8.62 -4.08 15.29
N LYS A 109 -9.64 -4.11 14.43
CA LYS A 109 -10.96 -3.51 14.72
C LYS A 109 -11.61 -4.20 15.94
N GLU A 110 -11.60 -5.50 15.97
CA GLU A 110 -12.19 -6.27 17.08
C GLU A 110 -11.57 -5.91 18.43
N ILE A 111 -10.26 -5.85 18.52
CA ILE A 111 -9.53 -5.50 19.74
C ILE A 111 -9.85 -4.05 20.16
N ASN A 112 -9.84 -3.12 19.24
CA ASN A 112 -10.04 -1.70 19.56
C ASN A 112 -11.49 -1.36 19.87
N ASP A 113 -12.46 -1.99 19.24
CA ASP A 113 -13.87 -1.78 19.54
C ASP A 113 -14.23 -2.33 20.93
N ARG A 114 -13.69 -3.48 21.32
CA ARG A 114 -13.85 -4.00 22.70
C ARG A 114 -13.28 -3.06 23.75
N THR A 115 -12.10 -2.50 23.50
CA THR A 115 -11.45 -1.56 24.44
C THR A 115 -12.27 -0.29 24.61
N ASN A 116 -12.87 0.23 23.53
CA ASN A 116 -13.71 1.42 23.58
C ASN A 116 -15.05 1.16 24.30
N GLN A 117 -15.67 -0.02 24.13
CA GLN A 117 -16.88 -0.40 24.83
C GLN A 117 -16.66 -0.55 26.33
N GLY A 118 -15.48 -1.00 26.76
CA GLY A 118 -15.11 -1.08 28.18
C GLY A 118 -14.97 0.29 28.86
N LYS A 119 -14.55 1.32 28.13
CA LYS A 119 -14.38 2.68 28.64
C LYS A 119 -15.69 3.46 28.80
N THR A 120 -16.74 3.07 28.08
CA THR A 120 -18.05 3.73 28.16
C THR A 120 -18.97 3.17 29.24
N LYS A 121 -18.58 2.09 29.92
CA LYS A 121 -19.36 1.44 30.99
C LYS A 121 -18.87 1.70 32.42
N SER A 122 -17.88 2.55 32.58
CA SER A 122 -17.38 3.07 33.88
C SER A 122 -17.66 4.59 33.99
#